data_f9ca56ef512fa1194bffda2aca0b35f4
#
_entry.id   f9ca56ef512fa1194bffda2aca0b35f4
#
_cell.length_a   1.000
_cell.length_b   1.000
_cell.length_c   1.000
_cell.angle_alpha   90.00
_cell.angle_beta   90.00
_cell.angle_gamma   90.00
#
_symmetry.space_group_name_H-M   'P 1'
#
loop_
_entity.id
_entity.type
_entity.pdbx_description
1 polymer ?
#
loop_
_entity_poly.entity_id
_entity_poly.type
_entity_poly.pdbx_seq_one_letter_code
_entity_poly.pdbx_strand_id
1 'polypeptide(L)'
;MATLQLTHAPILNSSAQLLILPVNTAGILLDPILSRAKTLYPDNYQRYYRACRDGSLAVGSCLMHKRTREHTGLGVSSNGNQPSYIANLVVSDHPYHPVRTRWLMAALADLQQQLIPLILYQGIRRIALLARPLIYNHTRNDANPVTNEAHIANALPLNWYIDILPLLTQYLQDLPKLRIDIHLPKDINI
;
A
#
# COMPACT_ATOMS: atom_id res chain seq x y z
N MET A 1 11.94 7.41 -17.52
CA MET A 1 10.55 7.42 -17.05
C MET A 1 10.14 6.00 -16.71
N ALA A 2 9.34 5.85 -15.69
CA ALA A 2 8.74 4.57 -15.32
C ALA A 2 7.58 4.21 -16.27
N THR A 3 7.31 2.92 -16.43
CA THR A 3 6.15 2.41 -17.14
C THR A 3 5.13 1.91 -16.11
N LEU A 4 3.95 2.54 -16.08
CA LEU A 4 2.84 2.11 -15.25
C LEU A 4 1.94 1.18 -16.06
N GLN A 5 1.61 0.03 -15.49
CA GLN A 5 0.74 -0.96 -16.12
C GLN A 5 -0.36 -1.38 -15.12
N LEU A 6 -1.61 -1.35 -15.56
CA LEU A 6 -2.75 -1.83 -14.79
C LEU A 6 -2.92 -3.34 -14.99
N THR A 7 -3.28 -4.06 -13.94
CA THR A 7 -3.48 -5.51 -14.01
C THR A 7 -4.49 -5.99 -12.96
N HIS A 8 -5.22 -7.06 -13.28
CA HIS A 8 -6.06 -7.80 -12.32
C HIS A 8 -5.38 -9.05 -11.73
N ALA A 9 -4.11 -9.28 -12.09
CA ALA A 9 -3.37 -10.41 -11.55
C ALA A 9 -3.20 -10.28 -10.02
N PRO A 10 -3.13 -11.39 -9.28
CA PRO A 10 -2.89 -11.34 -7.83
C PRO A 10 -1.51 -10.77 -7.53
N ILE A 11 -1.44 -9.71 -6.72
CA ILE A 11 -0.17 -9.05 -6.37
C ILE A 11 0.81 -9.97 -5.65
N LEU A 12 0.32 -10.87 -4.81
CA LEU A 12 1.15 -11.80 -4.03
C LEU A 12 1.82 -12.87 -4.90
N ASN A 13 1.40 -13.01 -6.16
CA ASN A 13 2.01 -13.89 -7.15
C ASN A 13 2.86 -13.12 -8.17
N SER A 14 3.02 -11.82 -8.01
CA SER A 14 3.83 -11.00 -8.92
C SER A 14 5.32 -11.32 -8.78
N SER A 15 6.10 -11.00 -9.81
CA SER A 15 7.56 -11.11 -9.78
C SER A 15 8.25 -9.79 -9.37
N ALA A 16 7.55 -8.93 -8.65
CA ALA A 16 8.07 -7.64 -8.23
C ALA A 16 9.16 -7.79 -7.15
N GLN A 17 10.18 -6.97 -7.24
CA GLN A 17 11.24 -6.87 -6.23
C GLN A 17 10.82 -6.06 -5.01
N LEU A 18 9.83 -5.18 -5.16
CA LEU A 18 9.27 -4.35 -4.11
C LEU A 18 7.74 -4.33 -4.23
N LEU A 19 7.07 -4.54 -3.10
CA LEU A 19 5.61 -4.39 -2.98
C LEU A 19 5.29 -3.08 -2.27
N ILE A 20 4.30 -2.35 -2.78
CA ILE A 20 3.71 -1.18 -2.13
C ILE A 20 2.35 -1.58 -1.59
N LEU A 21 2.21 -1.53 -0.26
CA LEU A 21 1.01 -1.93 0.47
C LEU A 21 0.44 -0.72 1.22
N PRO A 22 -0.73 -0.20 0.82
CA PRO A 22 -1.40 0.86 1.57
C PRO A 22 -1.88 0.34 2.93
N VAL A 23 -1.52 1.05 3.99
CA VAL A 23 -1.79 0.68 5.39
C VAL A 23 -2.28 1.89 6.20
N ASN A 24 -2.61 1.66 7.46
CA ASN A 24 -3.03 2.69 8.42
C ASN A 24 -2.12 2.74 9.65
N THR A 25 -2.28 3.75 10.50
CA THR A 25 -1.51 3.87 11.74
C THR A 25 -2.09 3.07 12.91
N ALA A 26 -3.28 2.52 12.77
CA ALA A 26 -3.90 1.68 13.81
C ALA A 26 -3.31 0.27 13.93
N GLY A 27 -2.56 -0.19 12.92
CA GLY A 27 -2.00 -1.54 12.89
C GLY A 27 -3.02 -2.63 12.58
N ILE A 28 -4.21 -2.27 12.10
CA ILE A 28 -5.33 -3.18 11.80
C ILE A 28 -5.45 -3.34 10.29
N LEU A 29 -5.25 -4.55 9.80
CA LEU A 29 -5.31 -4.89 8.38
C LEU A 29 -6.58 -5.68 8.09
N LEU A 30 -7.65 -4.99 7.64
CA LEU A 30 -8.95 -5.59 7.31
C LEU A 30 -9.03 -6.08 5.86
N ASP A 31 -8.24 -5.51 4.96
CA ASP A 31 -8.22 -5.97 3.57
C ASP A 31 -7.71 -7.41 3.49
N PRO A 32 -8.40 -8.33 2.77
CA PRO A 32 -8.01 -9.73 2.69
C PRO A 32 -6.60 -9.96 2.15
N ILE A 33 -6.15 -9.12 1.21
CA ILE A 33 -4.80 -9.22 0.62
C ILE A 33 -3.76 -8.75 1.62
N LEU A 34 -4.01 -7.67 2.36
CA LEU A 34 -3.12 -7.20 3.43
C LEU A 34 -3.05 -8.20 4.58
N SER A 35 -4.17 -8.82 4.95
CA SER A 35 -4.20 -9.90 5.94
C SER A 35 -3.39 -11.11 5.49
N ARG A 36 -3.46 -11.48 4.21
CA ARG A 36 -2.62 -12.53 3.64
C ARG A 36 -1.14 -12.15 3.61
N ALA A 37 -0.82 -10.91 3.22
CA ALA A 37 0.55 -10.38 3.23
C ALA A 37 1.17 -10.39 4.64
N LYS A 38 0.38 -10.12 5.68
CA LYS A 38 0.79 -10.25 7.09
C LYS A 38 1.30 -11.67 7.40
N THR A 39 0.63 -12.69 6.90
CA THR A 39 1.02 -14.09 7.11
C THR A 39 2.25 -14.48 6.29
N LEU A 40 2.33 -14.01 5.04
CA LEU A 40 3.43 -14.31 4.14
C LEU A 40 4.73 -13.56 4.48
N TYR A 41 4.61 -12.37 5.04
CA TYR A 41 5.72 -11.47 5.35
C TYR A 41 5.69 -11.03 6.82
N PRO A 42 5.86 -11.94 7.77
CA PRO A 42 5.73 -11.66 9.20
C PRO A 42 6.77 -10.67 9.71
N ASP A 43 7.97 -10.65 9.13
CA ASP A 43 9.03 -9.71 9.43
C ASP A 43 8.60 -8.26 9.16
N ASN A 44 7.98 -8.02 8.00
CA ASN A 44 7.42 -6.71 7.65
C ASN A 44 6.29 -6.32 8.60
N TYR A 45 5.36 -7.23 8.85
CA TYR A 45 4.22 -6.94 9.72
C TYR A 45 4.64 -6.62 11.15
N GLN A 46 5.59 -7.33 11.71
CA GLN A 46 6.11 -7.06 13.05
C GLN A 46 6.72 -5.67 13.16
N ARG A 47 7.51 -5.26 12.16
CA ARG A 47 8.09 -3.91 12.12
C ARG A 47 7.02 -2.83 11.99
N TYR A 48 6.08 -3.01 11.07
CA TYR A 48 4.95 -2.10 10.87
C TYR A 48 4.10 -1.97 12.15
N TYR A 49 3.70 -3.10 12.74
CA TYR A 49 2.87 -3.12 13.94
C TYR A 49 3.57 -2.47 15.13
N ARG A 50 4.88 -2.70 15.30
CA ARG A 50 5.68 -2.03 16.33
C ARG A 50 5.67 -0.52 16.14
N ALA A 51 5.89 -0.04 14.93
CA ALA A 51 5.86 1.39 14.61
C ALA A 51 4.48 2.02 14.88
N CYS A 52 3.39 1.29 14.64
CA CYS A 52 2.04 1.73 15.01
C CYS A 52 1.89 1.86 16.54
N ARG A 53 2.33 0.86 17.29
CA ARG A 53 2.24 0.85 18.76
C ARG A 53 3.09 1.93 19.41
N ASP A 54 4.27 2.17 18.89
CA ASP A 54 5.20 3.18 19.43
C ASP A 54 4.79 4.60 19.08
N GLY A 55 3.79 4.77 18.21
CA GLY A 55 3.38 6.08 17.71
C GLY A 55 4.42 6.74 16.79
N SER A 56 5.42 6.01 16.34
CA SER A 56 6.48 6.52 15.44
C SER A 56 6.02 6.60 13.98
N LEU A 57 4.93 5.94 13.62
CA LEU A 57 4.40 5.92 12.27
C LEU A 57 3.37 7.03 12.09
N ALA A 58 3.65 7.95 11.15
CA ALA A 58 2.77 9.07 10.82
C ALA A 58 1.93 8.79 9.57
N VAL A 59 0.68 9.26 9.54
CA VAL A 59 -0.13 9.28 8.31
C VAL A 59 0.55 10.18 7.27
N GLY A 60 0.59 9.73 6.02
CA GLY A 60 1.28 10.45 4.95
C GLY A 60 2.77 10.15 4.88
N SER A 61 3.22 9.06 5.49
CA SER A 61 4.60 8.56 5.40
C SER A 61 4.67 7.21 4.71
N CYS A 62 5.87 6.75 4.42
CA CYS A 62 6.16 5.43 3.88
C CYS A 62 7.18 4.71 4.76
N LEU A 63 6.80 3.58 5.34
CA LEU A 63 7.71 2.71 6.07
C LEU A 63 8.30 1.67 5.13
N MET A 64 9.53 1.87 4.70
CA MET A 64 10.27 0.93 3.86
C MET A 64 10.90 -0.17 4.71
N HIS A 65 10.62 -1.42 4.36
CA HIS A 65 11.20 -2.58 5.02
C HIS A 65 12.02 -3.40 4.02
N LYS A 66 13.31 -3.57 4.32
CA LYS A 66 14.18 -4.53 3.62
C LYS A 66 13.98 -5.90 4.24
N ARG A 67 13.56 -6.87 3.43
CA ARG A 67 13.35 -8.23 3.92
C ARG A 67 14.66 -9.00 4.06
N THR A 68 14.72 -9.84 5.09
CA THR A 68 15.78 -10.82 5.25
C THR A 68 15.28 -12.17 4.75
N ARG A 69 16.11 -12.94 4.06
CA ARG A 69 15.74 -14.24 3.48
C ARG A 69 15.38 -15.31 4.54
N GLU A 70 15.75 -15.06 5.79
CA GLU A 70 15.58 -16.01 6.90
C GLU A 70 14.16 -16.06 7.49
N HIS A 71 13.32 -15.07 7.17
CA HIS A 71 11.96 -14.96 7.72
C HIS A 71 10.90 -15.16 6.64
N THR A 72 10.84 -16.38 6.11
CA THR A 72 9.72 -16.79 5.27
C THR A 72 8.56 -17.26 6.15
N GLY A 73 7.37 -16.68 5.94
CA GLY A 73 6.17 -17.10 6.67
C GLY A 73 5.70 -18.49 6.26
N LEU A 74 4.96 -19.14 7.14
CA LEU A 74 4.31 -20.42 6.86
C LEU A 74 3.38 -20.31 5.63
N GLY A 75 3.48 -21.26 4.71
CA GLY A 75 2.63 -21.34 3.53
C GLY A 75 3.14 -20.57 2.30
N VAL A 76 4.38 -20.10 2.32
CA VAL A 76 5.03 -19.60 1.11
C VAL A 76 5.40 -20.81 0.26
N SER A 77 4.69 -21.02 -0.86
CA SER A 77 5.12 -21.99 -1.85
C SER A 77 6.42 -21.50 -2.51
N SER A 78 7.23 -22.43 -3.01
CA SER A 78 8.45 -22.11 -3.76
C SER A 78 8.22 -21.19 -4.97
N ASN A 79 6.96 -21.06 -5.40
CA ASN A 79 6.52 -20.23 -6.54
C ASN A 79 5.90 -18.89 -6.12
N GLY A 80 5.82 -18.59 -4.81
CA GLY A 80 5.30 -17.30 -4.32
C GLY A 80 6.29 -16.15 -4.55
N ASN A 81 5.76 -14.93 -4.64
CA ASN A 81 6.63 -13.75 -4.71
C ASN A 81 7.43 -13.58 -3.41
N GLN A 82 8.72 -13.41 -3.56
CA GLN A 82 9.66 -13.11 -2.49
C GLN A 82 10.28 -11.73 -2.72
N PRO A 83 9.54 -10.64 -2.46
CA PRO A 83 10.08 -9.30 -2.66
C PRO A 83 11.24 -9.05 -1.72
N SER A 84 12.24 -8.31 -2.19
CA SER A 84 13.36 -7.86 -1.36
C SER A 84 12.97 -6.71 -0.44
N TYR A 85 11.95 -5.95 -0.83
CA TYR A 85 11.47 -4.78 -0.09
C TYR A 85 9.94 -4.76 -0.03
N ILE A 86 9.42 -4.23 1.08
CA ILE A 86 8.00 -3.88 1.22
C ILE A 86 7.91 -2.43 1.68
N ALA A 87 7.17 -1.62 0.93
CA ALA A 87 6.84 -0.25 1.25
C ALA A 87 5.43 -0.19 1.85
N ASN A 88 5.34 0.05 3.14
CA ASN A 88 4.07 0.28 3.83
C ASN A 88 3.69 1.75 3.64
N LEU A 89 2.75 2.01 2.74
CA LEU A 89 2.29 3.35 2.39
C LEU A 89 1.18 3.78 3.34
N VAL A 90 1.47 4.70 4.25
CA VAL A 90 0.55 5.06 5.35
C VAL A 90 -0.42 6.14 4.87
N VAL A 91 -1.62 5.72 4.48
CA VAL A 91 -2.61 6.57 3.81
C VAL A 91 -3.83 6.89 4.67
N SER A 92 -3.94 6.29 5.85
CA SER A 92 -5.06 6.47 6.77
C SER A 92 -4.61 6.31 8.22
N ASP A 93 -5.37 6.89 9.14
CA ASP A 93 -5.18 6.74 10.59
C ASP A 93 -5.97 5.55 11.18
N HIS A 94 -7.02 5.10 10.48
CA HIS A 94 -7.86 4.00 10.92
C HIS A 94 -8.45 3.24 9.73
N PRO A 95 -8.67 1.90 9.83
CA PRO A 95 -9.20 1.11 8.71
C PRO A 95 -10.61 1.51 8.26
N TYR A 96 -11.40 2.15 9.12
CA TYR A 96 -12.73 2.65 8.78
C TYR A 96 -12.76 4.10 8.30
N HIS A 97 -11.61 4.79 8.34
CA HIS A 97 -11.51 6.16 7.84
C HIS A 97 -11.08 6.17 6.37
N PRO A 98 -11.65 7.05 5.55
CA PRO A 98 -11.30 7.13 4.14
C PRO A 98 -9.87 7.65 3.96
N VAL A 99 -9.25 7.22 2.88
CA VAL A 99 -8.00 7.81 2.39
C VAL A 99 -8.27 9.24 1.97
N ARG A 100 -7.46 10.19 2.45
CA ARG A 100 -7.55 11.61 2.06
C ARG A 100 -6.47 11.95 1.04
N THR A 101 -6.81 12.79 0.07
CA THR A 101 -5.89 13.23 -0.99
C THR A 101 -4.56 13.70 -0.43
N ARG A 102 -4.59 14.58 0.59
CA ARG A 102 -3.36 15.13 1.22
C ARG A 102 -2.47 14.04 1.83
N TRP A 103 -3.06 12.99 2.42
CA TRP A 103 -2.30 11.89 3.01
C TRP A 103 -1.67 11.01 1.94
N LEU A 104 -2.43 10.73 0.88
CA LEU A 104 -1.93 9.98 -0.26
C LEU A 104 -0.78 10.72 -0.95
N MET A 105 -0.92 12.02 -1.19
CA MET A 105 0.13 12.86 -1.77
C MET A 105 1.40 12.85 -0.91
N ALA A 106 1.28 13.07 0.40
CA ALA A 106 2.41 13.07 1.31
C ALA A 106 3.12 11.70 1.35
N ALA A 107 2.35 10.61 1.43
CA ALA A 107 2.90 9.26 1.44
C ALA A 107 3.59 8.90 0.12
N LEU A 108 3.04 9.32 -1.03
CA LEU A 108 3.66 9.12 -2.34
C LEU A 108 4.94 9.94 -2.50
N ALA A 109 4.99 11.16 -1.97
CA ALA A 109 6.20 11.98 -1.98
C ALA A 109 7.32 11.32 -1.16
N ASP A 110 7.01 10.82 0.03
CA ASP A 110 7.97 10.09 0.87
C ASP A 110 8.41 8.77 0.20
N LEU A 111 7.47 8.02 -0.38
CA LEU A 111 7.78 6.82 -1.16
C LEU A 111 8.74 7.14 -2.31
N GLN A 112 8.47 8.19 -3.09
CA GLN A 112 9.30 8.58 -4.22
C GLN A 112 10.75 8.88 -3.78
N GLN A 113 10.93 9.62 -2.68
CA GLN A 113 12.24 9.91 -2.13
C GLN A 113 13.01 8.63 -1.73
N GLN A 114 12.32 7.65 -1.13
CA GLN A 114 12.92 6.40 -0.71
C GLN A 114 13.19 5.43 -1.88
N LEU A 115 12.40 5.50 -2.97
CA LEU A 115 12.59 4.65 -4.15
C LEU A 115 13.83 5.04 -4.97
N ILE A 116 14.16 6.32 -5.09
CA ILE A 116 15.28 6.80 -5.90
C ILE A 116 16.58 6.06 -5.57
N PRO A 117 17.06 6.01 -4.32
CA PRO A 117 18.30 5.29 -4.00
C PRO A 117 18.18 3.78 -4.22
N LEU A 118 17.01 3.18 -4.04
CA LEU A 118 16.81 1.76 -4.30
C LEU A 118 16.89 1.43 -5.80
N ILE A 119 16.39 2.31 -6.65
CA ILE A 119 16.47 2.17 -8.10
C ILE A 119 17.92 2.34 -8.58
N LEU A 120 18.62 3.35 -8.07
CA LEU A 120 19.96 3.70 -8.51
C LEU A 120 21.02 2.73 -8.00
N TYR A 121 20.96 2.35 -6.72
CA TYR A 121 22.04 1.63 -6.05
C TYR A 121 21.71 0.16 -5.73
N GLN A 122 20.42 -0.20 -5.61
CA GLN A 122 20.00 -1.58 -5.29
C GLN A 122 19.44 -2.34 -6.49
N GLY A 123 19.37 -1.70 -7.65
CA GLY A 123 18.93 -2.34 -8.89
C GLY A 123 17.45 -2.71 -8.92
N ILE A 124 16.58 -2.03 -8.16
CA ILE A 124 15.14 -2.23 -8.24
C ILE A 124 14.64 -1.78 -9.61
N ARG A 125 13.91 -2.67 -10.32
CA ARG A 125 13.37 -2.44 -11.67
C ARG A 125 11.89 -2.79 -11.79
N ARG A 126 11.36 -3.60 -10.87
CA ARG A 126 9.97 -4.08 -10.90
C ARG A 126 9.32 -3.87 -9.54
N ILE A 127 8.24 -3.09 -9.55
CA ILE A 127 7.44 -2.75 -8.37
C ILE A 127 6.01 -3.18 -8.62
N ALA A 128 5.32 -3.66 -7.59
CA ALA A 128 3.89 -3.90 -7.61
C ALA A 128 3.20 -3.08 -6.54
N LEU A 129 2.10 -2.41 -6.89
CA LEU A 129 1.28 -1.61 -5.99
C LEU A 129 -0.09 -2.24 -5.84
N LEU A 130 -0.52 -2.42 -4.60
CA LEU A 130 -1.88 -2.86 -4.26
C LEU A 130 -2.83 -1.66 -4.25
N ALA A 131 -3.72 -1.54 -5.25
CA ALA A 131 -4.64 -0.42 -5.32
C ALA A 131 -5.90 -0.60 -4.46
N ARG A 132 -6.30 -1.84 -4.15
CA ARG A 132 -7.55 -2.15 -3.45
C ARG A 132 -7.78 -1.34 -2.16
N PRO A 133 -6.83 -1.20 -1.22
CA PRO A 133 -7.06 -0.41 0.00
C PRO A 133 -7.20 1.10 -0.23
N LEU A 134 -6.77 1.60 -1.40
CA LEU A 134 -6.96 3.00 -1.78
C LEU A 134 -8.38 3.26 -2.31
N ILE A 135 -9.02 2.24 -2.89
CA ILE A 135 -10.32 2.33 -3.57
C ILE A 135 -11.45 2.02 -2.59
N TYR A 136 -11.31 0.97 -1.78
CA TYR A 136 -12.34 0.53 -0.86
C TYR A 136 -12.09 1.00 0.56
N ASN A 137 -13.10 1.64 1.13
CA ASN A 137 -13.16 1.89 2.56
C ASN A 137 -13.92 0.77 3.25
N HIS A 138 -13.39 0.31 4.37
CA HIS A 138 -14.13 -0.53 5.28
C HIS A 138 -15.12 0.34 6.07
N THR A 139 -16.30 0.61 5.50
CA THR A 139 -17.37 1.24 6.26
C THR A 139 -17.88 0.24 7.29
N ARG A 140 -17.99 0.67 8.53
CA ARG A 140 -18.66 -0.10 9.58
C ARG A 140 -20.14 -0.18 9.21
N ASN A 141 -20.62 -1.37 8.81
CA ASN A 141 -22.04 -1.64 8.58
C ASN A 141 -22.79 -1.75 9.93
N ASP A 142 -22.62 -0.81 10.83
CA ASP A 142 -23.43 -0.72 12.04
C ASP A 142 -24.62 0.19 11.74
N ALA A 143 -25.75 -0.43 11.48
CA ALA A 143 -27.06 0.18 11.40
C ALA A 143 -27.50 0.72 12.78
N ASN A 144 -26.76 1.71 13.32
CA ASN A 144 -27.22 2.47 14.47
C ASN A 144 -26.83 3.95 14.30
N PRO A 145 -27.81 4.83 14.01
CA PRO A 145 -27.56 6.23 13.72
C PRO A 145 -27.53 7.11 14.99
N VAL A 146 -26.87 6.68 16.06
CA VAL A 146 -26.85 7.47 17.29
C VAL A 146 -25.43 7.57 17.83
N THR A 147 -24.62 8.41 17.22
CA THR A 147 -23.52 9.14 17.91
C THR A 147 -23.01 10.28 17.02
N ASN A 148 -22.77 11.43 17.64
CA ASN A 148 -22.37 12.71 17.06
C ASN A 148 -20.97 12.73 16.39
N GLU A 149 -20.60 11.73 15.63
CA GLU A 149 -19.38 11.69 14.81
C GLU A 149 -19.62 12.19 13.37
N ALA A 150 -20.68 12.98 13.16
CA ALA A 150 -21.11 13.48 11.86
C ALA A 150 -20.08 14.34 11.11
N HIS A 151 -18.99 14.75 11.73
CA HIS A 151 -17.98 15.61 11.09
C HIS A 151 -16.84 14.86 10.40
N ILE A 152 -16.65 13.56 10.65
CA ILE A 152 -15.62 12.75 10.01
C ILE A 152 -16.20 11.92 8.84
N ALA A 153 -17.49 11.65 8.87
CA ALA A 153 -18.19 10.80 7.90
C ALA A 153 -18.45 11.44 6.53
N ASN A 154 -18.20 12.73 6.34
CA ASN A 154 -18.52 13.46 5.11
C ASN A 154 -17.38 13.53 4.07
N ALA A 155 -16.25 12.87 4.28
CA ALA A 155 -15.26 12.75 3.22
C ALA A 155 -15.68 11.62 2.28
N LEU A 156 -16.13 11.97 1.07
CA LEU A 156 -16.38 11.01 0.01
C LEU A 156 -15.11 10.20 -0.26
N PRO A 157 -15.22 8.88 -0.50
CA PRO A 157 -14.09 8.07 -0.89
C PRO A 157 -13.48 8.60 -2.20
N LEU A 158 -12.16 8.51 -2.31
CA LEU A 158 -11.46 8.95 -3.52
C LEU A 158 -11.89 8.09 -4.72
N ASN A 159 -12.12 8.75 -5.84
CA ASN A 159 -12.41 8.06 -7.10
C ASN A 159 -11.11 7.56 -7.73
N TRP A 160 -11.13 6.31 -8.21
CA TRP A 160 -9.95 5.70 -8.82
C TRP A 160 -9.43 6.49 -10.02
N TYR A 161 -10.29 6.82 -10.97
CA TYR A 161 -9.90 7.46 -12.24
C TYR A 161 -9.61 8.95 -12.11
N ILE A 162 -10.33 9.64 -11.21
CA ILE A 162 -10.29 11.10 -11.08
C ILE A 162 -9.23 11.52 -10.08
N ASP A 163 -9.09 10.79 -8.96
CA ASP A 163 -8.25 11.20 -7.83
C ASP A 163 -6.99 10.33 -7.72
N ILE A 164 -7.13 9.01 -7.67
CA ILE A 164 -6.04 8.11 -7.29
C ILE A 164 -5.06 7.89 -8.44
N LEU A 165 -5.54 7.47 -9.61
CA LEU A 165 -4.68 7.17 -10.74
C LEU A 165 -3.86 8.38 -11.24
N PRO A 166 -4.42 9.60 -11.30
CA PRO A 166 -3.63 10.79 -11.65
C PRO A 166 -2.51 11.08 -10.63
N LEU A 167 -2.77 10.90 -9.33
CA LEU A 167 -1.74 11.07 -8.30
C LEU A 167 -0.64 10.01 -8.40
N LEU A 168 -1.00 8.74 -8.58
CA LEU A 168 -0.01 7.69 -8.79
C LEU A 168 0.86 7.98 -10.01
N THR A 169 0.25 8.44 -11.10
CA THR A 169 0.97 8.81 -12.32
C THR A 169 1.92 9.97 -12.04
N GLN A 170 1.44 11.04 -11.42
CA GLN A 170 2.23 12.23 -11.10
C GLN A 170 3.50 11.91 -10.29
N TYR A 171 3.40 11.07 -9.26
CA TYR A 171 4.54 10.78 -8.38
C TYR A 171 5.44 9.64 -8.87
N LEU A 172 4.93 8.72 -9.68
CA LEU A 172 5.66 7.50 -10.02
C LEU A 172 6.20 7.49 -11.45
N GLN A 173 5.60 8.26 -12.38
CA GLN A 173 5.98 8.23 -13.80
C GLN A 173 7.40 8.74 -14.06
N ASP A 174 7.88 9.71 -13.27
CA ASP A 174 9.21 10.33 -13.47
C ASP A 174 10.35 9.48 -12.89
N LEU A 175 10.05 8.40 -12.20
CA LEU A 175 11.07 7.49 -11.69
C LEU A 175 11.85 6.83 -12.84
N PRO A 176 13.20 6.71 -12.72
CA PRO A 176 14.01 6.23 -13.84
C PRO A 176 13.91 4.72 -14.05
N LYS A 177 13.76 4.28 -15.31
CA LYS A 177 13.88 2.88 -15.74
C LYS A 177 13.18 1.85 -14.84
N LEU A 178 11.92 2.09 -14.50
CA LEU A 178 11.13 1.29 -13.58
C LEU A 178 9.85 0.79 -14.25
N ARG A 179 9.47 -0.44 -13.98
CA ARG A 179 8.15 -0.97 -14.29
C ARG A 179 7.34 -1.06 -13.00
N ILE A 180 6.14 -0.48 -13.01
CA ILE A 180 5.22 -0.47 -11.90
C ILE A 180 3.92 -1.14 -12.34
N ASP A 181 3.64 -2.31 -11.79
CA ASP A 181 2.38 -3.03 -12.01
C ASP A 181 1.41 -2.62 -10.89
N ILE A 182 0.30 -1.97 -11.28
CA ILE A 182 -0.76 -1.55 -10.36
C ILE A 182 -1.85 -2.62 -10.37
N HIS A 183 -2.00 -3.30 -9.24
CA HIS A 183 -2.92 -4.42 -9.06
C HIS A 183 -4.29 -3.93 -8.60
N LEU A 184 -5.26 -3.99 -9.52
CA LEU A 184 -6.63 -3.54 -9.34
C LEU A 184 -7.55 -4.68 -8.91
N PRO A 185 -8.63 -4.39 -8.15
CA PRO A 185 -9.73 -5.32 -7.99
C PRO A 185 -10.45 -5.55 -9.33
N LYS A 186 -11.10 -6.72 -9.47
CA LYS A 186 -11.69 -7.17 -10.75
C LYS A 186 -12.86 -6.33 -11.25
N ASP A 187 -13.52 -5.61 -10.37
CA ASP A 187 -14.66 -4.74 -10.67
C ASP A 187 -14.28 -3.35 -11.17
N ILE A 188 -12.99 -3.01 -11.15
CA ILE A 188 -12.46 -1.79 -11.75
C ILE A 188 -11.96 -2.12 -13.16
N ASN A 189 -12.47 -1.42 -14.17
CA ASN A 189 -12.02 -1.61 -15.56
C ASN A 189 -10.57 -1.11 -15.75
N ILE A 190 -9.84 -1.79 -16.64
CA ILE A 190 -8.51 -1.40 -17.08
C ILE A 190 -8.60 -0.55 -18.35
#